data_423b8cb7f1bdd71a7d38d3a11961e465
#
_entry.id   423b8cb7f1bdd71a7d38d3a11961e465
#
_cell.length_a   1.000
_cell.length_b   1.000
_cell.length_c   1.000
_cell.angle_alpha   90.00
_cell.angle_beta   90.00
_cell.angle_gamma   90.00
#
_symmetry.space_group_name_H-M   'P 1'
#
loop_
_entity.id
_entity.type
_entity.pdbx_description
1 polymer ?
#
loop_
_entity_poly.entity_id
_entity_poly.type
_entity_poly.pdbx_seq_one_letter_code
_entity_poly.pdbx_strand_id
1 'polypeptide(L)'
;MAWHRYFTWAYEQTLRNECGYKGYQPYYNWPRWSDDPSKSPALDGSATSMSGNGALGCSNQTFYGIPTNAAPQIKIPKGNGGGCVTSGPFKDWSVNLGPVFSDSNCVPPNPISNQTDPNVGLGYNPRCLKRDISSWTSSQWTNDEQVVDLLNSADIKTFWYNMQGGDPAFANNFMGVHTAGHFTIGGDPGSDFFTSPGEYS
;
A
#
# COMPACT_ATOMS: atom_id res chain seq x y z
N MET A 1 -14.71 5.72 -6.28
CA MET A 1 -15.05 6.35 -4.97
C MET A 1 -16.44 5.99 -4.46
N ALA A 2 -17.53 6.17 -5.19
CA ALA A 2 -18.87 5.86 -4.69
C ALA A 2 -19.01 4.41 -4.19
N TRP A 3 -18.45 3.46 -4.91
CA TRP A 3 -18.45 2.05 -4.53
C TRP A 3 -17.72 1.81 -3.20
N HIS A 4 -16.50 2.31 -3.03
CA HIS A 4 -15.73 2.17 -1.79
C HIS A 4 -16.41 2.83 -0.60
N ARG A 5 -17.02 3.99 -0.81
CA ARG A 5 -17.79 4.67 0.23
C ARG A 5 -18.95 3.83 0.73
N TYR A 6 -19.72 3.23 -0.21
CA TYR A 6 -20.80 2.31 0.14
C TYR A 6 -20.29 1.04 0.82
N PHE A 7 -19.23 0.45 0.28
CA PHE A 7 -18.60 -0.74 0.85
C PHE A 7 -18.16 -0.52 2.29
N THR A 8 -17.42 0.56 2.56
CA THR A 8 -16.96 0.91 3.91
C THR A 8 -18.12 1.12 4.88
N TRP A 9 -19.18 1.80 4.42
CA TRP A 9 -20.39 1.97 5.22
C TRP A 9 -21.08 0.63 5.49
N ALA A 10 -21.27 -0.20 4.49
CA ALA A 10 -21.91 -1.50 4.64
C ALA A 10 -21.11 -2.42 5.59
N TYR A 11 -19.78 -2.38 5.49
CA TYR A 11 -18.89 -3.11 6.40
C TYR A 11 -19.06 -2.63 7.85
N GLU A 12 -19.07 -1.31 8.09
CA GLU A 12 -19.33 -0.77 9.42
C GLU A 12 -20.69 -1.21 9.98
N GLN A 13 -21.75 -1.14 9.14
CA GLN A 13 -23.08 -1.59 9.56
C GLN A 13 -23.09 -3.09 9.94
N THR A 14 -22.42 -3.92 9.18
CA THR A 14 -22.30 -5.35 9.47
C THR A 14 -21.56 -5.60 10.78
N LEU A 15 -20.42 -4.94 11.00
CA LEU A 15 -19.70 -5.04 12.27
C LEU A 15 -20.56 -4.64 13.48
N ARG A 16 -21.37 -3.60 13.34
CA ARG A 16 -22.23 -3.11 14.43
C ARG A 16 -23.43 -4.01 14.67
N ASN A 17 -24.07 -4.48 13.61
CA ASN A 17 -25.32 -5.24 13.72
C ASN A 17 -25.09 -6.73 14.01
N GLU A 18 -24.07 -7.33 13.43
CA GLU A 18 -23.82 -8.77 13.51
C GLU A 18 -22.74 -9.11 14.55
N CYS A 19 -21.75 -8.25 14.75
CA CYS A 19 -20.61 -8.50 15.65
C CYS A 19 -20.65 -7.70 16.94
N GLY A 20 -21.68 -6.87 17.15
CA GLY A 20 -21.81 -6.05 18.37
C GLY A 20 -20.79 -4.94 18.52
N TYR A 21 -20.10 -4.57 17.44
CA TYR A 21 -19.12 -3.48 17.45
C TYR A 21 -19.79 -2.15 17.84
N LYS A 22 -19.18 -1.38 18.75
CA LYS A 22 -19.74 -0.13 19.28
C LYS A 22 -19.06 1.12 18.71
N GLY A 23 -18.02 0.95 17.91
CA GLY A 23 -17.27 2.05 17.29
C GLY A 23 -17.80 2.47 15.93
N TYR A 24 -17.03 3.31 15.29
CA TYR A 24 -17.16 3.71 13.90
C TYR A 24 -16.01 3.14 13.09
N GLN A 25 -16.15 3.11 11.75
CA GLN A 25 -15.04 2.73 10.88
C GLN A 25 -13.83 3.63 11.15
N PRO A 26 -12.70 3.07 11.58
CA PRO A 26 -11.50 3.86 11.78
C PRO A 26 -10.96 4.41 10.45
N TYR A 27 -10.29 5.54 10.49
CA TYR A 27 -9.55 6.09 9.37
C TYR A 27 -8.10 6.34 9.75
N TYR A 28 -7.21 6.25 8.79
CA TYR A 28 -5.82 6.57 8.97
C TYR A 28 -5.57 8.04 8.67
N ASN A 29 -5.07 8.80 9.64
CA ASN A 29 -4.70 10.20 9.46
C ASN A 29 -3.27 10.26 8.89
N TRP A 30 -3.15 10.23 7.58
CA TRP A 30 -1.88 10.23 6.86
C TRP A 30 -0.91 11.32 7.31
N PRO A 31 -1.31 12.61 7.35
CA PRO A 31 -0.39 13.69 7.69
C PRO A 31 0.27 13.53 9.04
N ARG A 32 -0.48 13.07 10.02
CA ARG A 32 0.01 12.96 11.40
C ARG A 32 1.26 12.10 11.54
N TRP A 33 1.44 11.16 10.64
CA TRP A 33 2.50 10.16 10.69
C TRP A 33 3.37 10.17 9.43
N SER A 34 3.28 11.25 8.63
CA SER A 34 3.99 11.32 7.35
C SER A 34 5.51 11.26 7.50
N ASP A 35 6.06 11.77 8.59
CA ASP A 35 7.50 11.72 8.86
C ASP A 35 7.99 10.30 9.19
N ASP A 36 7.15 9.54 9.91
CA ASP A 36 7.48 8.15 10.28
C ASP A 36 6.21 7.32 10.51
N PRO A 37 5.65 6.71 9.47
CA PRO A 37 4.44 5.89 9.58
C PRO A 37 4.57 4.71 10.53
N SER A 38 5.79 4.20 10.76
CA SER A 38 6.03 3.08 11.67
C SER A 38 5.75 3.39 13.15
N LYS A 39 5.69 4.68 13.49
CA LYS A 39 5.33 5.15 14.83
C LYS A 39 3.83 5.32 15.05
N SER A 40 3.04 5.16 13.99
CA SER A 40 1.58 5.24 14.15
C SER A 40 1.05 4.04 14.92
N PRO A 41 0.01 4.20 15.75
CA PRO A 41 -0.64 3.07 16.41
C PRO A 41 -1.19 2.01 15.43
N ALA A 42 -1.38 2.38 14.17
CA ALA A 42 -1.80 1.44 13.13
C ALA A 42 -0.65 0.54 12.63
N LEU A 43 0.61 0.99 12.71
CA LEU A 43 1.75 0.32 12.08
C LEU A 43 2.93 0.07 13.03
N ASP A 44 2.75 0.26 14.34
CA ASP A 44 3.81 0.16 15.37
C ASP A 44 4.16 -1.29 15.76
N GLY A 45 3.46 -2.28 15.22
CA GLY A 45 3.69 -3.68 15.55
C GLY A 45 3.10 -4.15 16.88
N SER A 46 2.30 -3.32 17.55
CA SER A 46 1.57 -3.71 18.76
C SER A 46 0.46 -4.73 18.48
N ALA A 47 -0.09 -5.35 19.51
CA ALA A 47 -1.14 -6.36 19.39
C ALA A 47 -2.47 -5.82 18.81
N THR A 48 -2.65 -4.50 18.80
CA THR A 48 -3.86 -3.83 18.31
C THR A 48 -3.62 -3.06 17.00
N SER A 49 -2.41 -3.16 16.45
CA SER A 49 -2.04 -2.51 15.18
C SER A 49 -2.38 -3.40 13.97
N MET A 50 -2.18 -2.86 12.80
CA MET A 50 -2.15 -3.60 11.53
C MET A 50 -0.79 -4.28 11.29
N SER A 51 -0.07 -4.59 12.36
CA SER A 51 1.31 -5.09 12.40
C SER A 51 2.37 -4.06 12.03
N GLY A 52 3.61 -4.37 12.39
CA GLY A 52 4.76 -3.51 12.14
C GLY A 52 5.38 -3.69 10.75
N ASN A 53 6.59 -3.14 10.62
CA ASN A 53 7.38 -3.27 9.40
C ASN A 53 7.85 -4.72 9.19
N GLY A 54 8.25 -5.05 7.98
CA GLY A 54 8.95 -6.29 7.68
C GLY A 54 10.36 -6.32 8.28
N ALA A 55 10.91 -7.50 8.49
CA ALA A 55 12.33 -7.66 8.79
C ALA A 55 13.18 -7.02 7.68
N LEU A 56 14.41 -6.65 8.01
CA LEU A 56 15.34 -6.19 6.99
C LEU A 56 15.55 -7.32 5.98
N GLY A 57 15.00 -7.13 4.80
CA GLY A 57 14.98 -8.11 3.72
C GLY A 57 16.03 -7.83 2.65
N CYS A 58 16.08 -8.75 1.71
CA CYS A 58 16.77 -8.58 0.46
C CYS A 58 16.07 -7.49 -0.35
N SER A 59 16.32 -6.24 -0.12
CA SER A 59 15.73 -5.22 -0.95
C SER A 59 16.78 -4.23 -1.43
N ASN A 60 17.16 -4.39 -2.68
CA ASN A 60 17.68 -3.28 -3.47
C ASN A 60 16.52 -2.54 -4.15
N GLN A 61 15.34 -2.56 -3.55
CA GLN A 61 14.13 -2.08 -4.19
C GLN A 61 14.16 -0.57 -4.31
N THR A 62 14.46 -0.12 -5.49
CA THR A 62 13.99 1.15 -6.00
C THR A 62 12.73 0.85 -6.79
N PHE A 63 11.58 1.14 -6.21
CA PHE A 63 10.34 1.09 -6.96
C PHE A 63 10.32 2.23 -7.97
N TYR A 64 9.84 1.92 -9.17
CA TYR A 64 9.53 2.92 -10.16
C TYR A 64 8.03 3.12 -10.13
N GLY A 65 7.58 4.36 -10.03
CA GLY A 65 6.15 4.67 -10.15
C GLY A 65 5.59 4.17 -11.47
N ILE A 66 4.38 3.66 -11.43
CA ILE A 66 3.63 3.24 -12.62
C ILE A 66 3.02 4.47 -13.31
N PRO A 67 2.92 4.48 -14.63
CA PRO A 67 3.25 3.42 -15.58
C PRO A 67 4.73 3.39 -15.93
N THR A 68 5.21 2.18 -16.18
CA THR A 68 6.63 1.91 -16.46
C THR A 68 7.18 2.60 -17.72
N ASN A 69 6.30 3.09 -18.58
CA ASN A 69 6.66 3.75 -19.84
C ASN A 69 6.67 5.28 -19.74
N ALA A 70 6.23 5.87 -18.63
CA ALA A 70 6.32 7.32 -18.43
C ALA A 70 7.73 7.69 -17.96
N ALA A 71 8.35 8.64 -18.62
CA ALA A 71 9.62 9.22 -18.20
C ALA A 71 9.43 10.70 -17.89
N PRO A 72 10.01 11.23 -16.76
CA PRO A 72 10.79 10.52 -15.75
C PRO A 72 9.89 9.68 -14.82
N GLN A 73 10.42 8.55 -14.37
CA GLN A 73 9.76 7.70 -13.36
C GLN A 73 10.12 8.17 -11.95
N ILE A 74 9.15 8.06 -11.04
CA ILE A 74 9.42 8.30 -9.63
C ILE A 74 10.23 7.12 -9.06
N LYS A 75 11.40 7.41 -8.54
CA LYS A 75 12.28 6.42 -7.93
C LYS A 75 12.12 6.47 -6.41
N ILE A 76 11.58 5.41 -5.84
CA ILE A 76 11.37 5.29 -4.41
C ILE A 76 12.58 4.59 -3.78
N PRO A 77 13.27 5.21 -2.84
CA PRO A 77 14.36 4.55 -2.14
C PRO A 77 13.83 3.40 -1.27
N LYS A 78 14.68 2.41 -1.07
CA LYS A 78 14.45 1.32 -0.14
C LYS A 78 14.13 1.84 1.26
N GLY A 79 13.13 1.23 1.91
CA GLY A 79 12.86 1.42 3.33
C GLY A 79 13.78 0.58 4.25
N ASN A 80 13.36 0.41 5.49
CA ASN A 80 14.08 -0.36 6.50
C ASN A 80 13.50 -1.76 6.74
N GLY A 81 12.64 -2.23 5.84
CA GLY A 81 11.96 -3.51 5.89
C GLY A 81 12.27 -4.39 4.68
N GLY A 82 11.23 -4.82 3.99
CA GLY A 82 11.29 -5.60 2.74
C GLY A 82 11.19 -7.11 2.94
N GLY A 83 11.37 -7.61 4.15
CA GLY A 83 11.15 -9.00 4.52
C GLY A 83 9.80 -9.26 5.15
N CYS A 84 9.64 -10.45 5.72
CA CYS A 84 8.41 -10.85 6.41
C CYS A 84 8.10 -9.95 7.60
N VAL A 85 6.83 -9.65 7.80
CA VAL A 85 6.33 -8.97 9.00
C VAL A 85 6.60 -9.85 10.22
N THR A 86 7.21 -9.26 11.27
CA THR A 86 7.69 -10.00 12.44
C THR A 86 6.97 -9.66 13.74
N SER A 87 6.11 -8.63 13.72
CA SER A 87 5.42 -8.14 14.92
C SER A 87 3.97 -7.78 14.63
N GLY A 88 3.13 -7.89 15.65
CA GLY A 88 1.71 -7.59 15.59
C GLY A 88 0.85 -8.77 15.10
N PRO A 89 -0.46 -8.55 14.89
CA PRO A 89 -1.42 -9.62 14.61
C PRO A 89 -1.14 -10.42 13.33
N PHE A 90 -0.54 -9.82 12.32
CA PHE A 90 -0.34 -10.44 10.99
C PHE A 90 1.05 -11.06 10.80
N LYS A 91 1.88 -11.16 11.85
CA LYS A 91 3.24 -11.72 11.76
C LYS A 91 3.31 -13.15 11.22
N ASP A 92 2.26 -13.93 11.47
CA ASP A 92 2.18 -15.34 11.06
C ASP A 92 1.21 -15.55 9.88
N TRP A 93 0.76 -14.45 9.25
CA TRP A 93 -0.16 -14.53 8.14
C TRP A 93 0.53 -14.92 6.84
N SER A 94 -0.21 -15.69 6.03
CA SER A 94 0.22 -16.14 4.72
C SER A 94 -0.55 -15.41 3.64
N VAL A 95 0.19 -14.78 2.74
CA VAL A 95 -0.34 -14.29 1.46
C VAL A 95 -0.33 -15.47 0.50
N ASN A 96 -1.47 -15.81 -0.07
CA ASN A 96 -1.65 -17.08 -0.78
C ASN A 96 -1.57 -16.95 -2.30
N LEU A 97 -1.81 -15.77 -2.87
CA LEU A 97 -1.78 -15.52 -4.31
C LEU A 97 -0.56 -14.68 -4.70
N GLY A 98 -0.09 -14.87 -5.92
CA GLY A 98 0.96 -14.04 -6.48
C GLY A 98 2.38 -14.41 -6.08
N PRO A 99 3.33 -13.47 -6.21
CA PRO A 99 3.12 -12.14 -6.81
C PRO A 99 2.99 -12.19 -8.33
N VAL A 100 2.27 -11.23 -8.91
CA VAL A 100 2.20 -11.04 -10.38
C VAL A 100 3.50 -10.38 -10.86
N PHE A 101 3.97 -9.39 -10.12
CA PHE A 101 5.25 -8.74 -10.36
C PHE A 101 6.22 -9.16 -9.27
N SER A 102 7.13 -10.08 -9.57
CA SER A 102 8.23 -10.38 -8.67
C SER A 102 9.37 -9.38 -8.91
N ASP A 103 9.84 -8.75 -7.87
CA ASP A 103 11.22 -8.31 -7.86
C ASP A 103 12.08 -9.58 -7.85
N SER A 104 12.68 -9.87 -9.00
CA SER A 104 13.40 -11.11 -9.28
C SER A 104 14.54 -11.43 -8.32
N ASN A 105 14.90 -10.48 -7.46
CA ASN A 105 16.00 -10.64 -6.50
C ASN A 105 15.53 -11.04 -5.09
N CYS A 106 14.26 -10.83 -4.75
CA CYS A 106 13.81 -10.93 -3.34
C CYS A 106 12.57 -11.79 -3.11
N VAL A 107 11.86 -12.15 -4.15
CA VAL A 107 10.72 -13.08 -4.07
C VAL A 107 11.01 -14.25 -5.00
N PRO A 108 10.98 -15.49 -4.51
CA PRO A 108 11.04 -16.64 -5.41
C PRO A 108 9.99 -16.48 -6.49
N PRO A 109 10.32 -16.70 -7.76
CA PRO A 109 9.33 -16.63 -8.82
C PRO A 109 8.20 -17.59 -8.46
N ASN A 110 6.94 -17.16 -8.72
CA ASN A 110 5.81 -18.05 -8.57
C ASN A 110 6.07 -19.27 -9.47
N PRO A 111 6.14 -20.49 -8.92
CA PRO A 111 6.46 -21.68 -9.69
C PRO A 111 5.41 -22.00 -10.79
N ILE A 112 4.24 -21.37 -10.72
CA ILE A 112 3.16 -21.49 -11.72
C ILE A 112 3.25 -20.38 -12.77
N SER A 113 4.21 -19.47 -12.68
CA SER A 113 4.35 -18.37 -13.64
C SER A 113 4.85 -18.87 -15.01
N ASN A 114 3.91 -19.21 -15.87
CA ASN A 114 4.19 -19.34 -17.29
C ASN A 114 3.92 -17.98 -17.94
N GLN A 115 4.95 -17.33 -18.44
CA GLN A 115 4.93 -15.94 -18.94
C GLN A 115 3.97 -15.69 -20.13
N THR A 116 3.27 -16.69 -20.62
CA THR A 116 2.31 -16.59 -21.72
C THR A 116 0.85 -16.53 -21.28
N ASP A 117 0.56 -16.69 -19.98
CA ASP A 117 -0.80 -16.65 -19.45
C ASP A 117 -1.05 -15.29 -18.78
N PRO A 118 -2.09 -14.52 -19.15
CA PRO A 118 -2.46 -13.27 -18.48
C PRO A 118 -2.90 -13.46 -17.01
N ASN A 119 -3.14 -14.70 -16.58
CA ASN A 119 -3.37 -15.06 -15.16
C ASN A 119 -2.08 -15.47 -14.44
N VAL A 120 -0.95 -15.29 -15.06
CA VAL A 120 0.37 -15.56 -14.48
C VAL A 120 0.56 -14.75 -13.21
N GLY A 121 0.87 -15.45 -12.13
CA GLY A 121 1.01 -14.85 -10.80
C GLY A 121 -0.25 -14.89 -9.93
N LEU A 122 -1.41 -15.27 -10.43
CA LEU A 122 -2.60 -15.50 -9.61
C LEU A 122 -2.66 -16.91 -9.00
N GLY A 123 -1.65 -17.74 -9.26
CA GLY A 123 -1.56 -19.09 -8.70
C GLY A 123 -1.36 -19.11 -7.19
N TYR A 124 -1.79 -20.19 -6.56
CA TYR A 124 -1.57 -20.43 -5.13
C TYR A 124 -0.08 -20.54 -4.82
N ASN A 125 0.43 -19.61 -4.03
CA ASN A 125 1.84 -19.50 -3.67
C ASN A 125 1.97 -18.92 -2.24
N PRO A 126 1.71 -19.74 -1.21
CA PRO A 126 1.72 -19.26 0.17
C PRO A 126 3.10 -18.76 0.59
N ARG A 127 3.13 -17.53 1.07
CA ARG A 127 4.34 -16.85 1.56
C ARG A 127 3.98 -15.91 2.71
N CYS A 128 4.98 -15.50 3.47
CA CYS A 128 4.76 -14.50 4.52
C CYS A 128 4.34 -13.15 3.92
N LEU A 129 3.54 -12.40 4.65
CA LEU A 129 3.26 -10.99 4.35
C LEU A 129 4.57 -10.19 4.45
N LYS A 130 4.91 -9.47 3.41
CA LYS A 130 6.08 -8.58 3.36
C LYS A 130 5.65 -7.13 3.43
N ARG A 131 6.47 -6.31 4.09
CA ARG A 131 6.23 -4.87 4.22
C ARG A 131 7.54 -4.12 4.24
N ASP A 132 7.58 -2.96 3.57
CA ASP A 132 8.73 -2.07 3.54
C ASP A 132 8.28 -0.62 3.72
N ILE A 133 7.97 -0.24 4.97
CA ILE A 133 7.43 1.09 5.29
C ILE A 133 8.41 2.18 4.87
N SER A 134 7.94 3.08 4.01
CA SER A 134 8.71 4.16 3.41
C SER A 134 8.34 5.52 3.98
N SER A 135 9.13 6.00 4.94
CA SER A 135 9.01 7.37 5.45
C SER A 135 9.33 8.41 4.37
N TRP A 136 10.17 8.06 3.40
CA TRP A 136 10.46 8.95 2.28
C TRP A 136 9.21 9.21 1.43
N THR A 137 8.46 8.16 1.09
CA THR A 137 7.23 8.30 0.31
C THR A 137 6.16 9.09 1.08
N SER A 138 5.93 8.75 2.33
CA SER A 138 4.91 9.41 3.14
C SER A 138 5.21 10.89 3.36
N SER A 139 6.46 11.25 3.64
CA SER A 139 6.86 12.66 3.83
C SER A 139 6.70 13.52 2.58
N GLN A 140 6.77 12.92 1.38
CA GLN A 140 6.63 13.65 0.12
C GLN A 140 5.15 13.87 -0.26
N TRP A 141 4.29 12.88 -0.09
CA TRP A 141 2.95 12.88 -0.72
C TRP A 141 1.78 12.62 0.22
N THR A 142 2.01 12.35 1.51
CA THR A 142 0.92 12.15 2.47
C THR A 142 0.97 13.13 3.65
N ASN A 143 1.75 14.19 3.54
CA ASN A 143 1.87 15.25 4.54
C ASN A 143 0.67 16.22 4.53
N ASP A 144 0.64 17.15 5.49
CA ASP A 144 -0.44 18.14 5.63
C ASP A 144 -0.65 18.97 4.37
N GLU A 145 0.44 19.43 3.73
CA GLU A 145 0.38 20.26 2.52
C GLU A 145 -0.35 19.52 1.39
N GLN A 146 0.04 18.28 1.13
CA GLN A 146 -0.56 17.45 0.07
C GLN A 146 -2.03 17.15 0.32
N VAL A 147 -2.40 16.89 1.57
CA VAL A 147 -3.81 16.62 1.93
C VAL A 147 -4.64 17.91 1.86
N VAL A 148 -4.12 19.05 2.30
CA VAL A 148 -4.81 20.34 2.19
C VAL A 148 -5.01 20.72 0.72
N ASP A 149 -4.00 20.56 -0.13
CA ASP A 149 -4.10 20.82 -1.57
C ASP A 149 -5.14 19.91 -2.23
N LEU A 150 -5.16 18.62 -1.84
CA LEU A 150 -6.17 17.68 -2.30
C LEU A 150 -7.59 18.13 -1.93
N LEU A 151 -7.81 18.54 -0.68
CA LEU A 151 -9.12 18.98 -0.19
C LEU A 151 -9.57 20.30 -0.81
N ASN A 152 -8.65 21.15 -1.22
CA ASN A 152 -8.92 22.42 -1.91
C ASN A 152 -9.12 22.27 -3.43
N SER A 153 -9.17 21.05 -3.94
CA SER A 153 -9.42 20.81 -5.36
C SER A 153 -10.74 21.45 -5.82
N ALA A 154 -10.71 22.15 -6.95
CA ALA A 154 -11.84 22.96 -7.44
C ALA A 154 -13.07 22.11 -7.83
N ASP A 155 -12.87 20.87 -8.21
CA ASP A 155 -13.92 19.94 -8.64
C ASP A 155 -13.50 18.47 -8.41
N ILE A 156 -14.46 17.57 -8.58
CA ILE A 156 -14.26 16.13 -8.34
C ILE A 156 -13.24 15.50 -9.30
N LYS A 157 -13.08 16.01 -10.51
CA LYS A 157 -12.10 15.48 -11.47
C LYS A 157 -10.69 15.85 -11.04
N THR A 158 -10.50 17.11 -10.65
CA THR A 158 -9.25 17.62 -10.11
C THR A 158 -8.89 16.88 -8.80
N PHE A 159 -9.87 16.71 -7.90
CA PHE A 159 -9.68 15.92 -6.69
C PHE A 159 -9.22 14.49 -7.01
N TRP A 160 -9.86 13.81 -7.94
CA TRP A 160 -9.51 12.47 -8.35
C TRP A 160 -8.10 12.38 -8.94
N TYR A 161 -7.77 13.32 -9.80
CA TYR A 161 -6.45 13.39 -10.41
C TYR A 161 -5.37 13.57 -9.33
N ASN A 162 -5.57 14.52 -8.43
CA ASN A 162 -4.61 14.81 -7.36
C ASN A 162 -4.52 13.66 -6.34
N MET A 163 -5.62 12.93 -6.11
CA MET A 163 -5.64 11.80 -5.21
C MET A 163 -4.91 10.58 -5.78
N GLN A 164 -5.15 10.27 -7.06
CA GLN A 164 -4.60 9.06 -7.68
C GLN A 164 -3.18 9.25 -8.23
N GLY A 165 -2.83 10.47 -8.63
CA GLY A 165 -1.68 10.65 -9.49
C GLY A 165 -1.90 10.01 -10.86
N GLY A 166 -0.85 9.48 -11.47
CA GLY A 166 -0.88 8.81 -12.76
C GLY A 166 -0.25 9.65 -13.86
N ASP A 167 -0.30 9.16 -15.12
CA ASP A 167 0.13 9.93 -16.29
C ASP A 167 -0.76 11.16 -16.48
N PRO A 168 -0.28 12.34 -16.69
CA PRO A 168 1.10 12.82 -16.73
C PRO A 168 1.67 13.24 -15.35
N ALA A 169 0.97 12.97 -14.23
CA ALA A 169 1.41 13.41 -12.89
C ALA A 169 2.76 12.78 -12.52
N PHE A 170 2.98 11.51 -12.81
CA PHE A 170 4.26 10.85 -12.58
C PHE A 170 5.40 11.49 -13.39
N ALA A 171 5.12 11.94 -14.62
CA ALA A 171 6.09 12.68 -15.41
C ALA A 171 6.50 14.01 -14.76
N ASN A 172 5.65 14.58 -13.91
CA ASN A 172 5.89 15.77 -13.10
C ASN A 172 6.36 15.45 -11.68
N ASN A 173 6.79 14.21 -11.44
CA ASN A 173 7.22 13.74 -10.11
C ASN A 173 6.14 13.85 -9.03
N PHE A 174 4.89 13.62 -9.39
CA PHE A 174 3.75 13.66 -8.49
C PHE A 174 3.03 12.32 -8.43
N MET A 175 2.89 11.75 -7.23
CA MET A 175 2.33 10.42 -7.04
C MET A 175 0.84 10.43 -6.67
N GLY A 176 0.37 11.48 -6.03
CA GLY A 176 -0.96 11.52 -5.42
C GLY A 176 -1.02 10.81 -4.07
N VAL A 177 -1.90 11.27 -3.21
CA VAL A 177 -1.99 10.80 -1.82
C VAL A 177 -2.33 9.30 -1.72
N HIS A 178 -3.28 8.82 -2.52
CA HIS A 178 -3.71 7.42 -2.49
C HIS A 178 -2.61 6.47 -3.01
N THR A 179 -2.03 6.78 -4.17
CA THR A 179 -0.95 5.96 -4.72
C THR A 179 0.27 5.97 -3.80
N ALA A 180 0.60 7.13 -3.22
CA ALA A 180 1.64 7.22 -2.21
C ALA A 180 1.33 6.37 -0.97
N GLY A 181 0.07 6.21 -0.60
CA GLY A 181 -0.36 5.32 0.47
C GLY A 181 0.10 3.88 0.27
N HIS A 182 -0.10 3.33 -0.91
CA HIS A 182 0.38 1.99 -1.25
C HIS A 182 1.91 1.88 -1.11
N PHE A 183 2.65 2.83 -1.69
CA PHE A 183 4.10 2.82 -1.63
C PHE A 183 4.67 3.21 -0.25
N THR A 184 3.88 3.86 0.59
CA THR A 184 4.23 4.09 2.00
C THR A 184 4.27 2.79 2.78
N ILE A 185 3.31 1.89 2.54
CA ILE A 185 3.28 0.57 3.17
C ILE A 185 4.35 -0.34 2.54
N GLY A 186 4.56 -0.26 1.25
CA GLY A 186 5.57 -1.02 0.52
C GLY A 186 5.37 -2.54 0.60
N GLY A 187 6.39 -3.29 0.24
CA GLY A 187 6.31 -4.75 0.24
C GLY A 187 5.24 -5.30 -0.72
N ASP A 188 4.51 -6.33 -0.30
CA ASP A 188 3.41 -6.90 -1.10
C ASP A 188 2.35 -5.85 -1.48
N PRO A 189 1.83 -5.02 -0.54
CA PRO A 189 0.83 -3.99 -0.87
C PRO A 189 1.31 -2.89 -1.81
N GLY A 190 2.59 -2.58 -1.82
CA GLY A 190 3.15 -1.49 -2.62
C GLY A 190 3.67 -1.92 -3.98
N SER A 191 4.00 -3.20 -4.17
CA SER A 191 4.67 -3.70 -5.37
C SER A 191 3.74 -4.49 -6.30
N ASP A 192 2.66 -5.04 -5.79
CA ASP A 192 1.77 -5.92 -6.54
C ASP A 192 0.29 -5.59 -6.28
N PHE A 193 -0.24 -4.62 -7.02
CA PHE A 193 -1.64 -4.21 -6.91
C PHE A 193 -2.65 -5.26 -7.40
N PHE A 194 -2.22 -6.32 -8.08
CA PHE A 194 -3.10 -7.37 -8.58
C PHE A 194 -3.35 -8.47 -7.57
N THR A 195 -2.37 -8.75 -6.73
CA THR A 195 -2.43 -9.82 -5.73
C THR A 195 -2.24 -9.31 -4.31
N SER A 196 -2.04 -8.00 -4.17
CA SER A 196 -1.99 -7.35 -2.86
C SER A 196 -3.32 -7.57 -2.14
N PRO A 197 -3.31 -8.10 -0.94
CA PRO A 197 -4.52 -8.22 -0.15
C PRO A 197 -5.01 -6.81 0.20
N GLY A 198 -6.18 -6.44 -0.32
CA GLY A 198 -6.75 -5.09 -0.19
C GLY A 198 -6.96 -4.64 1.26
N GLU A 199 -7.06 -5.57 2.18
CA GLU A 199 -7.17 -5.33 3.62
C GLU A 199 -5.91 -4.76 4.25
N TYR A 200 -4.79 -4.73 3.54
CA TYR A 200 -3.51 -4.23 4.04
C TYR A 200 -3.07 -2.90 3.42
N SER A 201 -3.83 -2.39 2.47
CA SER A 201 -3.52 -1.15 1.75
C SER A 201 -4.36 0.03 2.21
#